data_95fff84cccff517e0a431705984c3d38
#
_entry.id   95fff84cccff517e0a431705984c3d38
#
_cell.length_a   1.000
_cell.length_b   1.000
_cell.length_c   1.000
_cell.angle_alpha   90.00
_cell.angle_beta   90.00
_cell.angle_gamma   90.00
#
_symmetry.space_group_name_H-M   'P 1'
#
loop_
_entity.id
_entity.type
_entity.pdbx_description
1 polymer ?
#
loop_
_entity_poly.entity_id
_entity_poly.type
_entity_poly.pdbx_seq_one_letter_code
_entity_poly.pdbx_strand_id
1 'polypeptide(L)'
;MTNVPSFSNAKVLVIGDVMLDRFWHGQATRISPEAPVPIVKVSDVDDRPGGAGNVAVNLAALGVATTLSGLVGDDAHAVLLRAAVEEKGVRWSVMPCAAETIVKLRVMSRNQQLIRMDFEGSFSDYVDSSFLQYSRNLIAEHDVILLSDYAKGTLNQVGSLIDACKRRGVPILVDPKGSDFERYRGASIITPNLSEFEAVVG
;
A
#
# COMPACT_ATOMS: atom_id res chain seq x y z
N MET A 1 -32.85 6.17 2.41
CA MET A 1 -31.49 6.18 2.97
C MET A 1 -31.01 4.74 2.95
N THR A 2 -30.01 4.41 2.15
CA THR A 2 -29.39 3.08 2.15
C THR A 2 -28.64 2.93 3.48
N ASN A 3 -29.06 1.94 4.27
CA ASN A 3 -28.44 1.64 5.55
C ASN A 3 -27.07 1.01 5.25
N VAL A 4 -26.00 1.77 5.43
CA VAL A 4 -24.64 1.23 5.32
C VAL A 4 -24.42 0.28 6.51
N PRO A 5 -24.06 -0.99 6.28
CA PRO A 5 -23.82 -1.92 7.37
C PRO A 5 -22.67 -1.44 8.27
N SER A 6 -22.76 -1.73 9.57
CA SER A 6 -21.66 -1.47 10.49
C SER A 6 -20.58 -2.54 10.34
N PHE A 7 -19.33 -2.12 10.19
CA PHE A 7 -18.16 -3.00 10.08
C PHE A 7 -17.33 -3.07 11.38
N SER A 8 -17.83 -2.47 12.47
CA SER A 8 -17.08 -2.32 13.73
C SER A 8 -16.66 -3.62 14.40
N ASN A 9 -17.27 -4.75 14.06
CA ASN A 9 -16.92 -6.06 14.60
C ASN A 9 -15.94 -6.85 13.72
N ALA A 10 -15.60 -6.35 12.54
CA ALA A 10 -14.68 -7.02 11.63
C ALA A 10 -13.23 -6.63 11.92
N LYS A 11 -12.35 -7.63 11.90
CA LYS A 11 -10.88 -7.45 11.97
C LYS A 11 -10.30 -7.78 10.60
N VAL A 12 -9.75 -6.78 9.94
CA VAL A 12 -9.16 -6.94 8.60
C VAL A 12 -7.65 -6.77 8.66
N LEU A 13 -6.94 -7.74 8.09
CA LEU A 13 -5.51 -7.64 7.84
C LEU A 13 -5.29 -7.24 6.39
N VAL A 14 -4.63 -6.11 6.17
CA VAL A 14 -4.13 -5.69 4.85
C VAL A 14 -2.66 -6.10 4.76
N ILE A 15 -2.31 -6.93 3.76
CA ILE A 15 -0.92 -7.29 3.45
C ILE A 15 -0.64 -6.80 2.04
N GLY A 16 0.47 -6.09 1.83
CA GLY A 16 0.80 -5.64 0.48
C GLY A 16 1.97 -4.66 0.41
N ASP A 17 2.08 -4.03 -0.75
CA ASP A 17 3.13 -3.06 -1.02
C ASP A 17 2.81 -1.73 -0.33
N VAL A 18 3.57 -1.43 0.72
CA VAL A 18 3.43 -0.22 1.54
C VAL A 18 4.34 0.86 0.97
N MET A 19 3.83 2.08 0.83
CA MET A 19 4.60 3.20 0.28
C MET A 19 4.18 4.55 0.88
N LEU A 20 5.05 5.54 0.78
CA LEU A 20 4.78 6.91 1.19
C LEU A 20 4.44 7.75 -0.04
N ASP A 21 3.23 8.31 -0.09
CA ASP A 21 2.85 9.36 -1.03
C ASP A 21 3.19 10.72 -0.40
N ARG A 22 4.21 11.40 -0.92
CA ARG A 22 4.68 12.69 -0.41
C ARG A 22 4.34 13.80 -1.37
N PHE A 23 3.75 14.88 -0.87
CA PHE A 23 3.38 16.04 -1.66
C PHE A 23 4.15 17.27 -1.17
N TRP A 24 4.91 17.89 -2.06
CA TRP A 24 5.53 19.19 -1.84
C TRP A 24 4.68 20.26 -2.50
N HIS A 25 4.02 21.05 -1.70
CA HIS A 25 3.20 22.16 -2.16
C HIS A 25 4.00 23.45 -2.19
N GLY A 26 3.88 24.22 -3.28
CA GLY A 26 4.60 25.47 -3.42
C GLY A 26 4.10 26.34 -4.56
N GLN A 27 4.81 27.43 -4.79
CA GLN A 27 4.53 28.34 -5.89
C GLN A 27 5.66 28.30 -6.93
N ALA A 28 5.28 28.12 -8.19
CA ALA A 28 6.19 28.24 -9.34
C ALA A 28 5.97 29.61 -9.99
N THR A 29 6.76 30.61 -9.59
CA THR A 29 6.60 32.00 -10.04
C THR A 29 7.71 32.50 -10.97
N ARG A 30 8.76 31.71 -11.13
CA ARG A 30 9.93 32.07 -11.94
C ARG A 30 10.55 30.85 -12.61
N ILE A 31 11.25 31.11 -13.71
CA ILE A 31 12.09 30.11 -14.41
C ILE A 31 13.52 30.19 -13.84
N SER A 32 14.20 29.07 -13.77
CA SER A 32 15.60 29.01 -13.34
C SER A 32 16.50 29.77 -14.34
N PRO A 33 17.52 30.51 -13.85
CA PRO A 33 18.55 31.08 -14.72
C PRO A 33 19.54 30.02 -15.25
N GLU A 34 19.55 28.82 -14.65
CA GLU A 34 20.48 27.73 -15.01
C GLU A 34 19.93 26.80 -16.10
N ALA A 35 18.58 26.69 -16.20
CA ALA A 35 17.90 25.83 -17.16
C ALA A 35 16.46 26.30 -17.38
N PRO A 36 15.80 25.99 -18.50
CA PRO A 36 14.41 26.38 -18.79
C PRO A 36 13.40 25.55 -17.97
N VAL A 37 13.55 25.51 -16.67
CA VAL A 37 12.70 24.76 -15.74
C VAL A 37 12.09 25.69 -14.67
N PRO A 38 10.87 25.43 -14.22
CA PRO A 38 10.26 26.23 -13.14
C PRO A 38 11.00 26.01 -11.81
N ILE A 39 11.13 27.07 -11.02
CA ILE A 39 11.56 26.99 -9.62
C ILE A 39 10.30 26.95 -8.76
N VAL A 40 10.15 25.88 -7.97
CA VAL A 40 9.09 25.76 -6.99
C VAL A 40 9.63 26.12 -5.61
N LYS A 41 9.06 27.17 -5.00
CA LYS A 41 9.33 27.52 -3.61
C LYS A 41 8.39 26.70 -2.74
N VAL A 42 8.89 25.59 -2.17
CA VAL A 42 8.11 24.72 -1.29
C VAL A 42 7.72 25.48 -0.02
N SER A 43 6.45 25.43 0.34
CA SER A 43 5.87 26.06 1.52
C SER A 43 5.21 25.08 2.47
N ASP A 44 4.83 23.89 1.98
CA ASP A 44 4.15 22.87 2.76
C ASP A 44 4.53 21.47 2.26
N VAL A 45 4.53 20.50 3.18
CA VAL A 45 4.80 19.07 2.90
C VAL A 45 3.68 18.25 3.53
N ASP A 46 3.05 17.41 2.72
CA ASP A 46 1.97 16.51 3.14
C ASP A 46 2.37 15.07 2.83
N ASP A 47 2.42 14.25 3.88
CA ASP A 47 2.80 12.84 3.82
C ASP A 47 1.57 11.96 4.04
N ARG A 48 1.28 11.09 3.08
CA ARG A 48 0.11 10.20 3.10
C ARG A 48 0.49 8.74 2.93
N PRO A 49 -0.20 7.82 3.61
CA PRO A 49 -0.07 6.41 3.31
C PRO A 49 -0.52 6.09 1.88
N GLY A 50 0.36 5.46 1.07
CA GLY A 50 0.08 4.99 -0.28
C GLY A 50 0.02 3.47 -0.35
N GLY A 51 -0.40 2.93 -1.50
CA GLY A 51 -0.52 1.49 -1.72
C GLY A 51 -1.40 0.80 -0.67
N ALA A 52 -0.92 -0.30 -0.11
CA ALA A 52 -1.60 -1.03 0.95
C ALA A 52 -1.91 -0.17 2.18
N GLY A 53 -1.07 0.85 2.47
CA GLY A 53 -1.31 1.81 3.55
C GLY A 53 -2.58 2.63 3.33
N ASN A 54 -2.84 3.10 2.10
CA ASN A 54 -4.06 3.81 1.76
C ASN A 54 -5.30 2.92 1.91
N VAL A 55 -5.22 1.66 1.50
CA VAL A 55 -6.32 0.69 1.67
C VAL A 55 -6.64 0.51 3.16
N ALA A 56 -5.60 0.34 4.00
CA ALA A 56 -5.78 0.15 5.43
C ALA A 56 -6.44 1.38 6.11
N VAL A 57 -6.01 2.58 5.75
CA VAL A 57 -6.59 3.84 6.28
C VAL A 57 -8.06 3.99 5.86
N ASN A 58 -8.40 3.65 4.62
CA ASN A 58 -9.79 3.70 4.16
C ASN A 58 -10.69 2.71 4.93
N LEU A 59 -10.20 1.50 5.21
CA LEU A 59 -10.93 0.53 6.03
C LEU A 59 -11.12 1.03 7.47
N ALA A 60 -10.10 1.60 8.08
CA ALA A 60 -10.19 2.20 9.41
C ALA A 60 -11.20 3.36 9.45
N ALA A 61 -11.24 4.20 8.41
CA ALA A 61 -12.21 5.28 8.29
C ALA A 61 -13.67 4.78 8.18
N LEU A 62 -13.87 3.53 7.71
CA LEU A 62 -15.18 2.84 7.73
C LEU A 62 -15.51 2.19 9.09
N GLY A 63 -14.63 2.33 10.08
CA GLY A 63 -14.82 1.78 11.42
C GLY A 63 -14.34 0.32 11.58
N VAL A 64 -13.57 -0.20 10.63
CA VAL A 64 -13.00 -1.56 10.69
C VAL A 64 -11.75 -1.58 11.58
N ALA A 65 -11.63 -2.57 12.45
CA ALA A 65 -10.37 -2.83 13.17
C ALA A 65 -9.32 -3.35 12.19
N THR A 66 -8.42 -2.46 11.76
CA THR A 66 -7.50 -2.72 10.64
C THR A 66 -6.06 -2.86 11.11
N THR A 67 -5.38 -3.88 10.61
CA THR A 67 -3.92 -4.09 10.76
C THR A 67 -3.28 -3.99 9.37
N LEU A 68 -2.17 -3.27 9.27
CA LEU A 68 -1.36 -3.18 8.06
C LEU A 68 -0.08 -4.00 8.23
N SER A 69 0.22 -4.85 7.26
CA SER A 69 1.45 -5.64 7.17
C SER A 69 2.08 -5.51 5.78
N GLY A 70 3.39 -5.60 5.73
CA GLY A 70 4.17 -5.46 4.50
C GLY A 70 5.64 -5.27 4.82
N LEU A 71 6.39 -4.72 3.88
CA LEU A 71 7.81 -4.40 4.03
C LEU A 71 8.06 -2.91 3.79
N VAL A 72 9.01 -2.34 4.53
CA VAL A 72 9.54 -0.98 4.37
C VAL A 72 11.04 -0.98 4.64
N GLY A 73 11.72 0.11 4.31
CA GLY A 73 13.11 0.32 4.70
C GLY A 73 13.26 0.59 6.20
N ASP A 74 14.48 0.45 6.71
CA ASP A 74 14.85 0.95 8.05
C ASP A 74 15.35 2.39 7.91
N ASP A 75 14.43 3.32 7.59
CA ASP A 75 14.74 4.69 7.21
C ASP A 75 13.72 5.72 7.76
N ALA A 76 14.03 7.00 7.55
CA ALA A 76 13.19 8.11 8.01
C ALA A 76 11.79 8.13 7.34
N HIS A 77 11.67 7.63 6.10
CA HIS A 77 10.39 7.58 5.40
C HIS A 77 9.45 6.53 6.01
N ALA A 78 10.00 5.39 6.46
CA ALA A 78 9.23 4.39 7.22
C ALA A 78 8.68 4.96 8.53
N VAL A 79 9.46 5.79 9.25
CA VAL A 79 9.02 6.46 10.48
C VAL A 79 7.85 7.40 10.22
N LEU A 80 7.94 8.23 9.17
CA LEU A 80 6.87 9.16 8.77
C LEU A 80 5.61 8.41 8.35
N LEU A 81 5.78 7.38 7.54
CA LEU A 81 4.67 6.54 7.07
C LEU A 81 3.96 5.83 8.22
N ARG A 82 4.73 5.27 9.16
CA ARG A 82 4.18 4.65 10.37
C ARG A 82 3.34 5.64 11.17
N ALA A 83 3.86 6.83 11.43
CA ALA A 83 3.14 7.88 12.17
C ALA A 83 1.82 8.24 11.47
N ALA A 84 1.85 8.44 10.14
CA ALA A 84 0.66 8.76 9.36
C ALA A 84 -0.41 7.64 9.36
N VAL A 85 0.02 6.37 9.39
CA VAL A 85 -0.87 5.20 9.46
C VAL A 85 -1.47 5.04 10.85
N GLU A 86 -0.65 5.14 11.91
CA GLU A 86 -1.09 4.98 13.30
C GLU A 86 -2.02 6.13 13.73
N GLU A 87 -1.81 7.36 13.24
CA GLU A 87 -2.72 8.52 13.47
C GLU A 87 -4.15 8.23 12.98
N LYS A 88 -4.30 7.44 11.93
CA LYS A 88 -5.60 7.04 11.37
C LYS A 88 -6.21 5.81 12.06
N GLY A 89 -5.64 5.35 13.17
CA GLY A 89 -6.16 4.22 13.96
C GLY A 89 -5.86 2.84 13.37
N VAL A 90 -4.93 2.73 12.44
CA VAL A 90 -4.48 1.45 11.88
C VAL A 90 -3.34 0.87 12.72
N ARG A 91 -3.43 -0.41 13.10
CA ARG A 91 -2.35 -1.13 13.77
C ARG A 91 -1.20 -1.36 12.79
N TRP A 92 -0.02 -0.82 13.11
CA TRP A 92 1.19 -1.05 12.34
C TRP A 92 1.83 -2.41 12.66
N SER A 93 1.97 -3.27 11.66
CA SER A 93 2.61 -4.59 11.74
C SER A 93 3.52 -4.83 10.52
N VAL A 94 4.14 -3.74 10.03
CA VAL A 94 5.04 -3.75 8.88
C VAL A 94 6.46 -4.04 9.35
N MET A 95 7.19 -4.89 8.62
CA MET A 95 8.55 -5.30 8.94
C MET A 95 9.57 -4.43 8.19
N PRO A 96 10.62 -3.94 8.88
CA PRO A 96 11.73 -3.28 8.23
C PRO A 96 12.64 -4.28 7.50
N CYS A 97 13.27 -3.84 6.40
CA CYS A 97 14.30 -4.60 5.68
C CYS A 97 15.40 -3.66 5.21
N ALA A 98 16.43 -4.19 4.54
CA ALA A 98 17.56 -3.39 4.05
C ALA A 98 17.28 -2.63 2.75
N ALA A 99 16.10 -2.82 2.11
CA ALA A 99 15.69 -1.97 1.00
C ALA A 99 15.27 -0.57 1.50
N GLU A 100 15.20 0.40 0.60
CA GLU A 100 14.62 1.71 0.91
C GLU A 100 13.08 1.66 0.90
N THR A 101 12.46 2.46 1.76
CA THR A 101 11.00 2.68 1.73
C THR A 101 10.61 3.32 0.40
N ILE A 102 9.61 2.76 -0.26
CA ILE A 102 9.09 3.31 -1.51
C ILE A 102 8.45 4.66 -1.25
N VAL A 103 8.90 5.69 -1.99
CA VAL A 103 8.37 7.04 -1.91
C VAL A 103 7.94 7.53 -3.29
N LYS A 104 6.72 8.06 -3.37
CA LYS A 104 6.20 8.76 -4.56
C LYS A 104 6.05 10.23 -4.25
N LEU A 105 7.08 11.01 -4.61
CA LEU A 105 7.11 12.44 -4.38
C LEU A 105 6.43 13.20 -5.53
N ARG A 106 5.43 14.00 -5.20
CA ARG A 106 4.73 14.88 -6.14
C ARG A 106 5.00 16.34 -5.79
N VAL A 107 5.50 17.08 -6.75
CA VAL A 107 5.69 18.53 -6.63
C VAL A 107 4.46 19.23 -7.20
N MET A 108 3.78 19.96 -6.34
CA MET A 108 2.52 20.63 -6.65
C MET A 108 2.72 22.15 -6.69
N SER A 109 2.18 22.82 -7.70
CA SER A 109 2.06 24.28 -7.69
C SER A 109 0.60 24.66 -7.89
N ARG A 110 0.04 25.38 -6.92
CA ARG A 110 -1.41 25.61 -6.84
C ARG A 110 -2.12 24.24 -6.82
N ASN A 111 -2.99 23.94 -7.80
CA ASN A 111 -3.71 22.67 -7.91
C ASN A 111 -3.17 21.77 -9.05
N GLN A 112 -1.97 22.06 -9.57
CA GLN A 112 -1.37 21.33 -10.68
C GLN A 112 -0.14 20.55 -10.20
N GLN A 113 -0.06 19.28 -10.58
CA GLN A 113 1.15 18.47 -10.41
C GLN A 113 2.14 18.84 -11.52
N LEU A 114 3.33 19.28 -11.12
CA LEU A 114 4.40 19.67 -12.05
C LEU A 114 5.30 18.48 -12.40
N ILE A 115 5.63 17.66 -11.40
CA ILE A 115 6.48 16.49 -11.56
C ILE A 115 6.13 15.44 -10.50
N ARG A 116 6.37 14.15 -10.82
CA ARG A 116 6.41 13.06 -9.87
C ARG A 116 7.78 12.40 -9.94
N MET A 117 8.38 12.17 -8.79
CA MET A 117 9.63 11.44 -8.63
C MET A 117 9.34 10.17 -7.83
N ASP A 118 9.66 9.02 -8.42
CA ASP A 118 9.43 7.72 -7.80
C ASP A 118 10.78 7.18 -7.29
N PHE A 119 10.90 7.06 -5.97
CA PHE A 119 12.02 6.41 -5.28
C PHE A 119 11.52 5.03 -4.92
N GLU A 120 11.91 4.03 -5.69
CA GLU A 120 11.39 2.68 -5.54
C GLU A 120 12.41 1.61 -5.94
N GLY A 121 12.36 0.51 -5.18
CA GLY A 121 13.08 -0.72 -5.45
C GLY A 121 12.12 -1.90 -5.41
N SER A 122 12.67 -3.11 -5.29
CA SER A 122 11.90 -4.34 -5.14
C SER A 122 12.10 -4.91 -3.74
N PHE A 123 11.00 -5.35 -3.13
CA PHE A 123 11.03 -6.11 -1.88
C PHE A 123 11.10 -7.63 -2.08
N SER A 124 11.18 -8.11 -3.34
CA SER A 124 11.12 -9.55 -3.66
C SER A 124 12.16 -10.40 -2.92
N ASP A 125 13.38 -9.87 -2.74
CA ASP A 125 14.48 -10.57 -2.09
C ASP A 125 14.38 -10.60 -0.56
N TYR A 126 13.45 -9.80 -0.01
CA TYR A 126 13.21 -9.69 1.44
C TYR A 126 11.97 -10.44 1.90
N VAL A 127 11.22 -11.07 0.98
CA VAL A 127 10.07 -11.95 1.31
C VAL A 127 10.60 -13.34 1.65
N ASP A 128 11.16 -13.46 2.83
CA ASP A 128 11.75 -14.68 3.35
C ASP A 128 10.79 -15.50 4.24
N SER A 129 11.31 -16.58 4.82
CA SER A 129 10.54 -17.43 5.74
C SER A 129 10.07 -16.69 6.99
N SER A 130 10.80 -15.67 7.46
CA SER A 130 10.45 -14.87 8.63
C SER A 130 9.25 -14.01 8.35
N PHE A 131 9.22 -13.29 7.22
CA PHE A 131 8.07 -12.51 6.78
C PHE A 131 6.83 -13.39 6.59
N LEU A 132 6.99 -14.54 5.92
CA LEU A 132 5.87 -15.47 5.70
C LEU A 132 5.33 -16.05 7.01
N GLN A 133 6.21 -16.39 7.95
CA GLN A 133 5.77 -16.89 9.26
C GLN A 133 5.07 -15.81 10.07
N TYR A 134 5.61 -14.58 10.07
CA TYR A 134 4.98 -13.45 10.71
C TYR A 134 3.58 -13.16 10.14
N SER A 135 3.46 -13.14 8.81
CA SER A 135 2.18 -12.95 8.12
C SER A 135 1.17 -14.05 8.46
N ARG A 136 1.61 -15.33 8.55
CA ARG A 136 0.74 -16.45 8.97
C ARG A 136 0.22 -16.30 10.40
N ASN A 137 1.01 -15.76 11.30
CA ASN A 137 0.57 -15.49 12.67
C ASN A 137 -0.50 -14.39 12.68
N LEU A 138 -0.31 -13.32 11.91
CA LEU A 138 -1.30 -12.25 11.77
C LEU A 138 -2.61 -12.77 11.14
N ILE A 139 -2.54 -13.60 10.09
CA ILE A 139 -3.72 -14.22 9.46
C ILE A 139 -4.60 -14.93 10.51
N ALA A 140 -3.98 -15.52 11.54
CA ALA A 140 -4.70 -16.23 12.59
C ALA A 140 -5.56 -15.33 13.50
N GLU A 141 -5.29 -14.06 13.54
CA GLU A 141 -5.91 -13.06 14.43
C GLU A 141 -7.04 -12.27 13.74
N HIS A 142 -7.26 -12.49 12.43
CA HIS A 142 -8.14 -11.65 11.61
C HIS A 142 -9.25 -12.44 10.91
N ASP A 143 -10.36 -11.78 10.65
CA ASP A 143 -11.57 -12.37 10.06
C ASP A 143 -11.52 -12.36 8.52
N VAL A 144 -10.82 -11.38 7.94
CA VAL A 144 -10.68 -11.18 6.49
C VAL A 144 -9.27 -10.72 6.17
N ILE A 145 -8.70 -11.22 5.07
CA ILE A 145 -7.41 -10.79 4.56
C ILE A 145 -7.60 -10.05 3.24
N LEU A 146 -7.00 -8.87 3.13
CA LEU A 146 -6.92 -8.11 1.90
C LEU A 146 -5.47 -8.05 1.44
N LEU A 147 -5.20 -8.56 0.24
CA LEU A 147 -3.89 -8.50 -0.40
C LEU A 147 -3.90 -7.35 -1.42
N SER A 148 -3.02 -6.36 -1.23
CA SER A 148 -2.93 -5.17 -2.09
C SER A 148 -1.60 -5.18 -2.84
N ASP A 149 -1.65 -5.56 -4.12
CA ASP A 149 -0.47 -5.76 -4.99
C ASP A 149 -0.24 -4.53 -5.86
N TYR A 150 0.99 -4.01 -5.83
CA TYR A 150 1.48 -2.94 -6.71
C TYR A 150 2.74 -3.38 -7.48
N ALA A 151 3.01 -4.69 -7.49
CA ALA A 151 4.19 -5.30 -8.13
C ALA A 151 5.52 -4.73 -7.59
N LYS A 152 5.58 -4.42 -6.28
CA LYS A 152 6.81 -3.97 -5.60
C LYS A 152 7.52 -5.09 -4.85
N GLY A 153 6.95 -6.29 -4.86
CA GLY A 153 7.61 -7.50 -4.40
C GLY A 153 7.14 -8.05 -3.08
N THR A 154 6.45 -7.29 -2.22
CA THR A 154 5.93 -7.80 -0.94
C THR A 154 5.05 -9.04 -1.13
N LEU A 155 4.30 -9.12 -2.22
CA LEU A 155 3.44 -10.25 -2.56
C LEU A 155 4.09 -11.23 -3.55
N ASN A 156 5.42 -11.29 -3.63
CA ASN A 156 6.13 -12.20 -4.54
C ASN A 156 5.78 -13.68 -4.27
N GLN A 157 5.55 -14.04 -3.01
CA GLN A 157 5.10 -15.38 -2.59
C GLN A 157 3.62 -15.42 -2.20
N VAL A 158 2.77 -14.73 -2.95
CA VAL A 158 1.33 -14.56 -2.66
C VAL A 158 0.59 -15.89 -2.52
N GLY A 159 0.93 -16.91 -3.32
CA GLY A 159 0.35 -18.25 -3.22
C GLY A 159 0.50 -18.88 -1.83
N SER A 160 1.65 -18.68 -1.17
CA SER A 160 1.89 -19.15 0.21
C SER A 160 0.96 -18.51 1.24
N LEU A 161 0.60 -17.23 1.04
CA LEU A 161 -0.33 -16.49 1.89
C LEU A 161 -1.77 -16.98 1.64
N ILE A 162 -2.15 -17.12 0.36
CA ILE A 162 -3.46 -17.65 -0.03
C ILE A 162 -3.68 -19.05 0.54
N ASP A 163 -2.69 -19.93 0.45
CA ASP A 163 -2.76 -21.27 1.02
C ASP A 163 -2.90 -21.27 2.55
N ALA A 164 -2.25 -20.32 3.22
CA ALA A 164 -2.37 -20.15 4.67
C ALA A 164 -3.80 -19.74 5.07
N CYS A 165 -4.40 -18.80 4.34
CA CYS A 165 -5.78 -18.38 4.57
C CYS A 165 -6.78 -19.52 4.29
N LYS A 166 -6.61 -20.23 3.16
CA LYS A 166 -7.48 -21.39 2.80
C LYS A 166 -7.49 -22.46 3.87
N ARG A 167 -6.31 -22.82 4.41
CA ARG A 167 -6.21 -23.82 5.49
C ARG A 167 -6.96 -23.41 6.76
N ARG A 168 -7.17 -22.09 6.96
CA ARG A 168 -7.89 -21.55 8.11
C ARG A 168 -9.35 -21.19 7.82
N GLY A 169 -9.78 -21.28 6.56
CA GLY A 169 -11.12 -20.88 6.13
C GLY A 169 -11.35 -19.37 6.20
N VAL A 170 -10.28 -18.55 6.17
CA VAL A 170 -10.37 -17.08 6.20
C VAL A 170 -10.57 -16.56 4.79
N PRO A 171 -11.59 -15.70 4.52
CA PRO A 171 -11.81 -15.08 3.23
C PRO A 171 -10.63 -14.18 2.81
N ILE A 172 -10.31 -14.20 1.50
CA ILE A 172 -9.22 -13.43 0.90
C ILE A 172 -9.76 -12.57 -0.22
N LEU A 173 -9.51 -11.28 -0.13
CA LEU A 173 -9.73 -10.32 -1.21
C LEU A 173 -8.37 -9.92 -1.79
N VAL A 174 -8.28 -9.79 -3.10
CA VAL A 174 -7.05 -9.36 -3.77
C VAL A 174 -7.35 -8.17 -4.66
N ASP A 175 -6.65 -7.07 -4.41
CA ASP A 175 -6.47 -5.96 -5.34
C ASP A 175 -5.22 -6.27 -6.18
N PRO A 176 -5.40 -6.78 -7.42
CA PRO A 176 -4.31 -7.37 -8.20
C PRO A 176 -3.49 -6.31 -8.93
N LYS A 177 -2.31 -6.71 -9.40
CA LYS A 177 -1.49 -5.93 -10.33
C LYS A 177 -1.02 -6.79 -11.49
N GLY A 178 -1.03 -6.17 -12.69
CA GLY A 178 -0.58 -6.86 -13.93
C GLY A 178 -1.67 -7.72 -14.56
N SER A 179 -1.24 -8.65 -15.43
CA SER A 179 -2.12 -9.50 -16.24
C SER A 179 -2.08 -10.99 -15.85
N ASP A 180 -1.19 -11.39 -14.94
CA ASP A 180 -1.10 -12.77 -14.44
C ASP A 180 -1.98 -12.95 -13.19
N PHE A 181 -3.27 -13.24 -13.41
CA PHE A 181 -4.20 -13.51 -12.31
C PHE A 181 -4.11 -14.94 -11.78
N GLU A 182 -3.42 -15.83 -12.48
CA GLU A 182 -3.22 -17.22 -12.04
C GLU A 182 -2.46 -17.29 -10.70
N ARG A 183 -1.56 -16.32 -10.47
CA ARG A 183 -0.82 -16.21 -9.20
C ARG A 183 -1.73 -16.00 -7.97
N TYR A 184 -2.97 -15.51 -8.18
CA TYR A 184 -3.96 -15.30 -7.11
C TYR A 184 -4.99 -16.43 -7.01
N ARG A 185 -4.74 -17.57 -7.67
CA ARG A 185 -5.64 -18.74 -7.63
C ARG A 185 -5.95 -19.18 -6.20
N GLY A 186 -7.23 -19.24 -5.90
CA GLY A 186 -7.74 -19.59 -4.58
C GLY A 186 -8.12 -18.39 -3.70
N ALA A 187 -7.97 -17.17 -4.18
CA ALA A 187 -8.60 -16.00 -3.58
C ALA A 187 -10.13 -16.13 -3.63
N SER A 188 -10.82 -15.55 -2.64
CA SER A 188 -12.29 -15.53 -2.60
C SER A 188 -12.85 -14.52 -3.60
N ILE A 189 -12.18 -13.36 -3.73
CA ILE A 189 -12.56 -12.26 -4.62
C ILE A 189 -11.28 -11.61 -5.14
N ILE A 190 -11.29 -11.19 -6.41
CA ILE A 190 -10.29 -10.30 -7.00
C ILE A 190 -10.99 -9.05 -7.53
N THR A 191 -10.36 -7.88 -7.41
CA THR A 191 -10.94 -6.58 -7.76
C THR A 191 -10.07 -5.82 -8.78
N PRO A 192 -9.84 -6.37 -9.98
CA PRO A 192 -9.06 -5.69 -11.00
C PRO A 192 -9.77 -4.42 -11.47
N ASN A 193 -9.00 -3.39 -11.81
CA ASN A 193 -9.53 -2.27 -12.56
C ASN A 193 -9.84 -2.67 -14.03
N LEU A 194 -10.52 -1.78 -14.77
CA LEU A 194 -10.95 -2.09 -16.14
C LEU A 194 -9.77 -2.47 -17.06
N SER A 195 -8.67 -1.72 -16.98
CA SER A 195 -7.50 -1.99 -17.84
C SER A 195 -6.81 -3.32 -17.50
N GLU A 196 -6.75 -3.69 -16.23
CA GLU A 196 -6.22 -4.98 -15.79
C GLU A 196 -7.12 -6.13 -16.21
N PHE A 197 -8.43 -5.94 -16.12
CA PHE A 197 -9.40 -6.93 -16.59
C PHE A 197 -9.32 -7.12 -18.11
N GLU A 198 -9.31 -6.04 -18.89
CA GLU A 198 -9.19 -6.08 -20.36
C GLU A 198 -7.88 -6.74 -20.80
N ALA A 199 -6.78 -6.52 -20.08
CA ALA A 199 -5.48 -7.15 -20.38
C ALA A 199 -5.48 -8.68 -20.23
N VAL A 200 -6.43 -9.24 -19.45
CA VAL A 200 -6.54 -10.68 -19.19
C VAL A 200 -7.57 -11.35 -20.10
N VAL A 201 -8.69 -10.69 -20.35
CA VAL A 201 -9.80 -11.32 -21.10
C VAL A 201 -9.78 -11.01 -22.60
N GLY A 202 -8.99 -10.04 -23.07
CA GLY A 202 -8.80 -9.65 -24.47
C GLY A 202 -9.80 -8.62 -24.94
#